data_a52f9f899ab7d94786962c7ec6eebba8
#
_entry.id   a52f9f899ab7d94786962c7ec6eebba8
#
_cell.length_a   1.000
_cell.length_b   1.000
_cell.length_c   1.000
_cell.angle_alpha   90.00
_cell.angle_beta   90.00
_cell.angle_gamma   90.00
#
_symmetry.space_group_name_H-M   'P 1'
#
loop_
_entity.id
_entity.type
_entity.pdbx_description
1 polymer ?
#
loop_
_entity_poly.entity_id
_entity_poly.type
_entity_poly.pdbx_seq_one_letter_code
_entity_poly.pdbx_strand_id
1 'polypeptide(L)'
;SFDSYTGTMTHNYYLYEEDGRLSMIAWDYNLAFGTFSGGGSGDAASSAVNYPIDTPVSGTTLEDRPLLGQLLANETYLEQYHAIFDEFISGYFESGHFEQVLEQAVSLISPYVEQDPSAFYSYEEFQTGVEALRTFCQLRAQSVRGQLDGTIPATEAGQQADSSALIDTGSLSLSDLGSMNMGGRGGGFGGDRGGQMPGDRPERSQAPDGATKDAGNAPAEQAPPEGQPSDAPAQGAANGPPEAAPQEPA
;
A
#
# COMPACT_ATOMS: atom_id res chain seq x y z
N SER A 1 -1.77 0.35 2.40
CA SER A 1 -1.05 -0.75 1.77
C SER A 1 -1.93 -2.00 1.79
N PHE A 2 -2.15 -2.64 0.64
CA PHE A 2 -3.00 -3.83 0.50
C PHE A 2 -2.43 -5.07 1.18
N ASP A 3 -1.18 -5.08 1.53
CA ASP A 3 -0.48 -6.14 2.24
C ASP A 3 -0.30 -5.84 3.75
N SER A 4 -0.77 -4.68 4.21
CA SER A 4 -0.78 -4.29 5.62
C SER A 4 -2.03 -4.82 6.37
N TYR A 5 -2.33 -4.26 7.55
CA TYR A 5 -3.44 -4.68 8.40
C TYR A 5 -4.81 -4.59 7.70
N THR A 6 -5.00 -3.59 6.85
CA THR A 6 -6.25 -3.37 6.10
C THR A 6 -6.41 -4.25 4.86
N GLY A 7 -5.39 -5.03 4.51
CA GLY A 7 -5.41 -5.97 3.40
C GLY A 7 -5.53 -7.43 3.83
N THR A 8 -5.39 -8.34 2.87
CA THR A 8 -5.50 -9.78 3.10
C THR A 8 -4.28 -10.40 3.77
N MET A 9 -3.08 -9.83 3.56
CA MET A 9 -1.82 -10.45 3.99
C MET A 9 -1.43 -10.12 5.43
N THR A 10 -1.91 -9.00 5.97
CA THR A 10 -1.63 -8.57 7.36
C THR A 10 -0.14 -8.49 7.71
N HIS A 11 0.69 -8.04 6.75
CA HIS A 11 2.12 -7.82 6.90
C HIS A 11 2.45 -6.33 7.00
N ASN A 12 3.73 -6.00 7.00
CA ASN A 12 4.28 -4.65 6.77
C ASN A 12 3.79 -3.61 7.77
N TYR A 13 3.62 -4.01 9.03
CA TYR A 13 3.40 -3.10 10.16
C TYR A 13 3.95 -3.68 11.46
N TYR A 14 4.24 -2.78 12.41
CA TYR A 14 4.55 -3.12 13.80
C TYR A 14 3.48 -2.53 14.71
N LEU A 15 3.23 -3.19 15.83
CA LEU A 15 2.48 -2.62 16.94
C LEU A 15 3.48 -2.15 17.97
N TYR A 16 3.42 -0.88 18.31
CA TYR A 16 4.25 -0.25 19.33
C TYR A 16 3.36 0.19 20.50
N GLU A 17 3.73 -0.20 21.71
CA GLU A 17 3.02 0.17 22.91
C GLU A 17 3.95 0.99 23.82
N GLU A 18 3.43 2.12 24.30
CA GLU A 18 4.10 3.00 25.26
C GLU A 18 3.07 3.57 26.21
N ASP A 19 3.27 3.37 27.49
CA ASP A 19 2.40 3.87 28.57
C ASP A 19 0.90 3.51 28.39
N GLY A 20 0.61 2.30 27.93
CA GLY A 20 -0.74 1.81 27.67
C GLY A 20 -1.38 2.36 26.39
N ARG A 21 -0.62 3.04 25.53
CA ARG A 21 -1.07 3.54 24.24
C ARG A 21 -0.47 2.69 23.12
N LEU A 22 -1.35 2.18 22.25
CA LEU A 22 -0.95 1.38 21.12
C LEU A 22 -0.84 2.25 19.86
N SER A 23 0.27 2.13 19.13
CA SER A 23 0.48 2.77 17.84
C SER A 23 0.77 1.70 16.78
N MET A 24 0.22 1.90 15.58
CA MET A 24 0.53 1.06 14.43
C MET A 24 1.55 1.79 13.56
N ILE A 25 2.73 1.19 13.37
CA ILE A 25 3.80 1.73 12.54
C ILE A 25 3.82 0.91 11.26
N ALA A 26 3.28 1.46 10.18
CA ALA A 26 3.34 0.83 8.87
C ALA A 26 4.71 1.07 8.21
N TRP A 27 5.12 0.14 7.34
CA TRP A 27 6.32 0.23 6.53
C TRP A 27 6.06 -0.41 5.15
N ASP A 28 7.03 -0.37 4.23
CA ASP A 28 6.90 -0.92 2.87
C ASP A 28 5.82 -0.19 2.04
N TYR A 29 6.03 1.11 1.83
CA TYR A 29 5.06 1.97 1.14
C TYR A 29 5.17 1.96 -0.38
N ASN A 30 6.05 1.14 -0.98
CA ASN A 30 6.25 1.08 -2.43
C ASN A 30 4.97 0.71 -3.22
N LEU A 31 3.98 0.09 -2.56
CA LEU A 31 2.67 -0.25 -3.13
C LEU A 31 1.54 0.68 -2.67
N ALA A 32 1.86 1.81 -2.04
CA ALA A 32 0.87 2.67 -1.37
C ALA A 32 -0.12 3.34 -2.34
N PHE A 33 0.26 3.54 -3.60
CA PHE A 33 -0.55 4.25 -4.61
C PHE A 33 -1.31 3.32 -5.56
N GLY A 34 -1.67 2.12 -5.11
CA GLY A 34 -2.46 1.17 -5.89
C GLY A 34 -1.66 0.38 -6.93
N THR A 35 -0.34 0.47 -6.92
CA THR A 35 0.55 -0.19 -7.90
C THR A 35 0.56 -1.72 -7.80
N PHE A 36 0.03 -2.30 -6.72
CA PHE A 36 -0.11 -3.75 -6.55
C PHE A 36 -1.22 -4.38 -7.42
N SER A 37 -2.15 -3.58 -7.91
CA SER A 37 -3.33 -4.08 -8.65
C SER A 37 -3.03 -4.61 -10.05
N GLY A 38 -1.78 -4.83 -10.42
CA GLY A 38 -1.41 -5.57 -11.63
C GLY A 38 -1.80 -4.92 -12.95
N GLY A 39 -1.81 -3.58 -13.04
CA GLY A 39 -2.03 -2.89 -14.31
C GLY A 39 -3.46 -2.99 -14.83
N GLY A 40 -4.45 -3.06 -13.96
CA GLY A 40 -5.87 -2.98 -14.34
C GLY A 40 -6.19 -1.65 -15.02
N SER A 41 -6.92 -1.71 -16.14
CA SER A 41 -7.51 -0.57 -16.83
C SER A 41 -8.50 0.19 -15.94
N GLY A 42 -9.06 1.27 -16.43
CA GLY A 42 -9.93 2.28 -15.80
C GLY A 42 -10.67 1.94 -14.49
N ASP A 43 -11.18 0.72 -14.35
CA ASP A 43 -11.87 0.27 -13.13
C ASP A 43 -10.94 0.22 -11.91
N ALA A 44 -9.66 -0.16 -12.09
CA ALA A 44 -8.68 -0.21 -11.00
C ALA A 44 -8.28 1.20 -10.53
N ALA A 45 -8.12 2.14 -11.46
CA ALA A 45 -7.84 3.53 -11.13
C ALA A 45 -9.02 4.16 -10.39
N SER A 46 -10.25 3.94 -10.86
CA SER A 46 -11.47 4.41 -10.20
C SER A 46 -11.61 3.84 -8.79
N SER A 47 -11.38 2.54 -8.61
CA SER A 47 -11.42 1.88 -7.29
C SER A 47 -10.37 2.43 -6.34
N ALA A 48 -9.16 2.72 -6.81
CA ALA A 48 -8.10 3.26 -5.98
C ALA A 48 -8.34 4.73 -5.61
N VAL A 49 -8.79 5.56 -6.56
CA VAL A 49 -9.12 6.98 -6.33
C VAL A 49 -10.32 7.12 -5.39
N ASN A 50 -11.35 6.32 -5.56
CA ASN A 50 -12.58 6.39 -4.77
C ASN A 50 -12.59 5.44 -3.56
N TYR A 51 -11.46 4.89 -3.18
CA TYR A 51 -11.37 3.94 -2.07
C TYR A 51 -12.08 4.46 -0.82
N PRO A 52 -13.05 3.70 -0.26
CA PRO A 52 -13.92 4.20 0.79
C PRO A 52 -13.16 4.42 2.09
N ILE A 53 -13.41 5.56 2.76
CA ILE A 53 -12.71 5.90 4.01
C ILE A 53 -13.31 5.20 5.23
N ASP A 54 -14.61 4.87 5.23
CA ASP A 54 -15.29 4.24 6.37
C ASP A 54 -15.28 2.71 6.29
N THR A 55 -14.90 2.14 5.15
CA THR A 55 -14.65 0.70 4.97
C THR A 55 -13.27 0.48 4.31
N PRO A 56 -12.17 0.96 4.94
CA PRO A 56 -10.84 1.01 4.33
C PRO A 56 -10.13 -0.36 4.35
N VAL A 57 -10.79 -1.39 3.86
CA VAL A 57 -10.27 -2.76 3.80
C VAL A 57 -10.28 -3.28 2.36
N SER A 58 -9.33 -4.12 1.99
CA SER A 58 -9.20 -4.67 0.65
C SER A 58 -9.06 -6.19 0.68
N GLY A 59 -10.00 -6.89 0.03
CA GLY A 59 -10.05 -8.34 -0.02
C GLY A 59 -10.31 -9.02 1.34
N THR A 60 -10.82 -8.26 2.29
CA THR A 60 -11.19 -8.68 3.65
C THR A 60 -12.36 -7.82 4.14
N THR A 61 -12.86 -8.04 5.35
CA THR A 61 -13.97 -7.28 5.93
C THR A 61 -13.57 -6.57 7.22
N LEU A 62 -14.40 -5.63 7.71
CA LEU A 62 -14.17 -4.99 9.00
C LEU A 62 -14.34 -5.97 10.17
N GLU A 63 -15.17 -7.01 10.01
CA GLU A 63 -15.33 -8.10 10.98
C GLU A 63 -14.03 -8.91 11.13
N ASP A 64 -13.32 -9.13 10.05
CA ASP A 64 -12.00 -9.81 10.04
C ASP A 64 -10.86 -8.90 10.54
N ARG A 65 -11.13 -7.64 10.72
CA ARG A 65 -10.20 -6.61 11.20
C ARG A 65 -10.75 -5.92 12.46
N PRO A 66 -10.90 -6.67 13.59
CA PRO A 66 -11.66 -6.22 14.75
C PRO A 66 -11.11 -4.95 15.41
N LEU A 67 -9.80 -4.69 15.35
CA LEU A 67 -9.24 -3.44 15.85
C LEU A 67 -9.82 -2.24 15.08
N LEU A 68 -9.79 -2.28 13.76
CA LEU A 68 -10.31 -1.21 12.90
C LEU A 68 -11.83 -1.17 12.94
N GLY A 69 -12.50 -2.32 12.81
CA GLY A 69 -13.95 -2.41 12.80
C GLY A 69 -14.61 -1.87 14.06
N GLN A 70 -14.04 -2.15 15.24
CA GLN A 70 -14.56 -1.64 16.50
C GLN A 70 -14.32 -0.13 16.68
N LEU A 71 -13.17 0.38 16.20
CA LEU A 71 -12.90 1.81 16.24
C LEU A 71 -13.87 2.58 15.33
N LEU A 72 -14.06 2.14 14.09
CA LEU A 72 -14.97 2.81 13.14
C LEU A 72 -16.46 2.63 13.48
N ALA A 73 -16.84 1.59 14.23
CA ALA A 73 -18.19 1.41 14.74
C ALA A 73 -18.55 2.36 15.90
N ASN A 74 -17.57 3.01 16.51
CA ASN A 74 -17.78 3.98 17.59
C ASN A 74 -17.87 5.39 17.00
N GLU A 75 -19.03 6.04 17.13
CA GLU A 75 -19.31 7.36 16.55
C GLU A 75 -18.24 8.41 16.94
N THR A 76 -17.82 8.44 18.21
CA THR A 76 -16.82 9.41 18.68
C THR A 76 -15.46 9.19 18.01
N TYR A 77 -15.05 7.94 17.79
CA TYR A 77 -13.78 7.64 17.12
C TYR A 77 -13.87 7.86 15.61
N LEU A 78 -15.02 7.58 15.01
CA LEU A 78 -15.28 7.89 13.60
C LEU A 78 -15.21 9.40 13.34
N GLU A 79 -15.86 10.22 14.21
CA GLU A 79 -15.77 11.68 14.13
C GLU A 79 -14.33 12.18 14.25
N GLN A 80 -13.55 11.64 15.19
CA GLN A 80 -12.12 12.00 15.32
C GLN A 80 -11.31 11.59 14.09
N TYR A 81 -11.57 10.41 13.54
CA TYR A 81 -10.92 9.94 12.32
C TYR A 81 -11.23 10.85 11.13
N HIS A 82 -12.49 11.24 10.94
CA HIS A 82 -12.89 12.19 9.90
C HIS A 82 -12.24 13.56 10.12
N ALA A 83 -12.18 14.07 11.35
CA ALA A 83 -11.53 15.34 11.65
C ALA A 83 -10.02 15.33 11.31
N ILE A 84 -9.32 14.23 11.57
CA ILE A 84 -7.91 14.07 11.19
C ILE A 84 -7.75 14.02 9.65
N PHE A 85 -8.65 13.34 8.95
CA PHE A 85 -8.66 13.35 7.49
C PHE A 85 -8.91 14.76 6.92
N ASP A 86 -9.87 15.48 7.49
CA ASP A 86 -10.19 16.86 7.06
C ASP A 86 -8.99 17.79 7.25
N GLU A 87 -8.32 17.72 8.41
CA GLU A 87 -7.10 18.47 8.67
C GLU A 87 -5.98 18.10 7.67
N PHE A 88 -5.82 16.81 7.36
CA PHE A 88 -4.82 16.35 6.41
C PHE A 88 -5.13 16.81 4.98
N ILE A 89 -6.36 16.68 4.50
CA ILE A 89 -6.74 17.10 3.15
C ILE A 89 -6.58 18.60 3.00
N SER A 90 -7.10 19.40 3.95
CA SER A 90 -6.99 20.86 3.91
C SER A 90 -5.55 21.35 4.05
N GLY A 91 -4.79 20.79 4.98
CA GLY A 91 -3.44 21.24 5.29
C GLY A 91 -2.37 20.77 4.32
N TYR A 92 -2.56 19.63 3.67
CA TYR A 92 -1.55 19.04 2.78
C TYR A 92 -1.89 19.19 1.30
N PHE A 93 -3.13 18.92 0.89
CA PHE A 93 -3.53 18.96 -0.52
C PHE A 93 -4.11 20.32 -0.93
N GLU A 94 -5.13 20.80 -0.24
CA GLU A 94 -5.83 22.04 -0.62
C GLU A 94 -4.98 23.29 -0.38
N SER A 95 -4.04 23.22 0.55
CA SER A 95 -3.04 24.29 0.76
C SER A 95 -1.98 24.41 -0.34
N GLY A 96 -1.89 23.41 -1.23
CA GLY A 96 -0.84 23.32 -2.24
C GLY A 96 0.50 22.76 -1.72
N HIS A 97 0.57 22.33 -0.46
CA HIS A 97 1.80 21.80 0.11
C HIS A 97 2.26 20.52 -0.58
N PHE A 98 1.33 19.62 -0.96
CA PHE A 98 1.65 18.44 -1.76
C PHE A 98 2.42 18.75 -3.03
N GLU A 99 1.96 19.75 -3.81
CA GLU A 99 2.63 20.16 -5.05
C GLU A 99 4.05 20.65 -4.80
N GLN A 100 4.23 21.45 -3.75
CA GLN A 100 5.56 21.97 -3.39
C GLN A 100 6.53 20.83 -3.02
N VAL A 101 6.06 19.85 -2.23
CA VAL A 101 6.87 18.70 -1.82
C VAL A 101 7.21 17.83 -3.03
N LEU A 102 6.23 17.56 -3.90
CA LEU A 102 6.45 16.78 -5.11
C LEU A 102 7.46 17.44 -6.05
N GLU A 103 7.31 18.73 -6.31
CA GLU A 103 8.24 19.48 -7.17
C GLU A 103 9.66 19.51 -6.59
N GLN A 104 9.80 19.73 -5.29
CA GLN A 104 11.10 19.69 -4.62
C GLN A 104 11.75 18.31 -4.71
N ALA A 105 10.99 17.26 -4.46
CA ALA A 105 11.48 15.88 -4.56
C ALA A 105 11.92 15.53 -5.99
N VAL A 106 11.09 15.84 -6.98
CA VAL A 106 11.38 15.60 -8.40
C VAL A 106 12.62 16.39 -8.84
N SER A 107 12.70 17.68 -8.48
CA SER A 107 13.87 18.52 -8.80
C SER A 107 15.17 17.96 -8.20
N LEU A 108 15.09 17.45 -6.97
CA LEU A 108 16.25 16.89 -6.27
C LEU A 108 16.73 15.58 -6.91
N ILE A 109 15.81 14.66 -7.27
CA ILE A 109 16.20 13.31 -7.72
C ILE A 109 16.38 13.19 -9.23
N SER A 110 15.74 14.03 -10.05
CA SER A 110 15.78 13.95 -11.52
C SER A 110 17.18 13.80 -12.13
N PRO A 111 18.21 14.58 -11.72
CA PRO A 111 19.56 14.44 -12.30
C PRO A 111 20.19 13.10 -12.00
N TYR A 112 19.82 12.48 -10.90
CA TYR A 112 20.33 11.15 -10.51
C TYR A 112 19.59 10.05 -11.26
N VAL A 113 18.26 10.15 -11.40
CA VAL A 113 17.46 9.19 -12.16
C VAL A 113 17.86 9.16 -13.63
N GLU A 114 18.10 10.33 -14.24
CA GLU A 114 18.52 10.43 -15.65
C GLU A 114 19.88 9.76 -15.91
N GLN A 115 20.77 9.76 -14.92
CA GLN A 115 22.15 9.27 -15.07
C GLN A 115 22.37 7.88 -14.45
N ASP A 116 21.35 7.27 -13.86
CA ASP A 116 21.47 5.99 -13.18
C ASP A 116 21.59 4.82 -14.19
N PRO A 117 22.78 4.19 -14.33
CA PRO A 117 22.96 3.08 -15.27
C PRO A 117 22.29 1.78 -14.80
N SER A 118 21.79 1.75 -13.56
CA SER A 118 21.10 0.61 -12.95
C SER A 118 19.58 0.80 -12.88
N ALA A 119 19.04 1.91 -13.43
CA ALA A 119 17.62 2.20 -13.42
C ALA A 119 16.79 1.09 -14.08
N PHE A 120 15.68 0.71 -13.44
CA PHE A 120 14.72 -0.25 -14.00
C PHE A 120 13.81 0.37 -15.06
N TYR A 121 13.69 1.70 -15.05
CA TYR A 121 12.82 2.49 -15.93
C TYR A 121 13.60 3.59 -16.60
N SER A 122 13.19 4.00 -17.79
CA SER A 122 13.75 5.17 -18.47
C SER A 122 13.38 6.47 -17.75
N TYR A 123 14.12 7.53 -18.06
CA TYR A 123 13.80 8.86 -17.51
C TYR A 123 12.42 9.38 -18.00
N GLU A 124 12.01 9.01 -19.22
CA GLU A 124 10.67 9.34 -19.74
C GLU A 124 9.57 8.62 -18.97
N GLU A 125 9.76 7.34 -18.61
CA GLU A 125 8.84 6.59 -17.77
C GLU A 125 8.75 7.18 -16.36
N PHE A 126 9.89 7.61 -15.79
CA PHE A 126 9.90 8.33 -14.52
C PHE A 126 9.08 9.63 -14.59
N GLN A 127 9.24 10.44 -15.63
CA GLN A 127 8.46 11.67 -15.82
C GLN A 127 6.97 11.38 -15.96
N THR A 128 6.60 10.36 -16.72
CA THR A 128 5.21 9.89 -16.86
C THR A 128 4.65 9.45 -15.51
N GLY A 129 5.43 8.70 -14.72
CA GLY A 129 5.07 8.27 -13.38
C GLY A 129 4.83 9.43 -12.41
N VAL A 130 5.63 10.49 -12.48
CA VAL A 130 5.44 11.70 -11.68
C VAL A 130 4.11 12.38 -12.00
N GLU A 131 3.75 12.52 -13.26
CA GLU A 131 2.48 13.14 -13.66
C GLU A 131 1.28 12.25 -13.30
N ALA A 132 1.41 10.93 -13.43
CA ALA A 132 0.40 9.99 -12.99
C ALA A 132 0.21 10.05 -11.46
N LEU A 133 1.30 10.16 -10.68
CA LEU A 133 1.25 10.31 -9.22
C LEU A 133 0.56 11.60 -8.82
N ARG A 134 0.90 12.72 -9.48
CA ARG A 134 0.27 14.02 -9.26
C ARG A 134 -1.25 13.92 -9.47
N THR A 135 -1.65 13.40 -10.61
CA THR A 135 -3.06 13.23 -10.98
C THR A 135 -3.79 12.32 -10.00
N PHE A 136 -3.21 11.16 -9.68
CA PHE A 136 -3.78 10.22 -8.73
C PHE A 136 -4.02 10.88 -7.36
N CYS A 137 -3.02 11.55 -6.80
CA CYS A 137 -3.11 12.17 -5.49
C CYS A 137 -4.15 13.29 -5.44
N GLN A 138 -4.22 14.12 -6.48
CA GLN A 138 -5.23 15.19 -6.58
C GLN A 138 -6.65 14.62 -6.66
N LEU A 139 -6.90 13.62 -7.51
CA LEU A 139 -8.20 12.97 -7.63
C LEU A 139 -8.58 12.24 -6.35
N ARG A 140 -7.62 11.58 -5.69
CA ARG A 140 -7.84 10.94 -4.39
C ARG A 140 -8.21 11.95 -3.32
N ALA A 141 -7.54 13.09 -3.25
CA ALA A 141 -7.87 14.16 -2.30
C ALA A 141 -9.28 14.70 -2.53
N GLN A 142 -9.70 14.90 -3.79
CA GLN A 142 -11.07 15.29 -4.14
C GLN A 142 -12.09 14.23 -3.71
N SER A 143 -11.80 12.94 -3.93
CA SER A 143 -12.67 11.85 -3.52
C SER A 143 -12.81 11.80 -1.99
N VAL A 144 -11.71 11.92 -1.24
CA VAL A 144 -11.76 11.94 0.24
C VAL A 144 -12.56 13.15 0.72
N ARG A 145 -12.36 14.33 0.13
CA ARG A 145 -13.14 15.54 0.45
C ARG A 145 -14.64 15.28 0.25
N GLY A 146 -15.02 14.72 -0.90
CA GLY A 146 -16.43 14.39 -1.18
C GLY A 146 -17.01 13.35 -0.23
N GLN A 147 -16.21 12.39 0.24
CA GLN A 147 -16.63 11.40 1.22
C GLN A 147 -16.81 12.03 2.61
N LEU A 148 -15.95 12.95 3.03
CA LEU A 148 -16.07 13.70 4.27
C LEU A 148 -17.31 14.63 4.27
N ASP A 149 -17.57 15.27 3.13
CA ASP A 149 -18.70 16.19 2.96
C ASP A 149 -20.05 15.45 2.72
N GLY A 150 -20.02 14.12 2.58
CA GLY A 150 -21.18 13.28 2.30
C GLY A 150 -21.73 13.39 0.88
N THR A 151 -21.01 14.01 -0.05
CA THR A 151 -21.38 14.09 -1.48
C THR A 151 -20.99 12.81 -2.24
N ILE A 152 -19.99 12.08 -1.73
CA ILE A 152 -19.60 10.75 -2.19
C ILE A 152 -19.82 9.77 -1.02
N PRO A 153 -20.42 8.58 -1.26
CA PRO A 153 -20.56 7.59 -0.20
C PRO A 153 -19.20 7.15 0.36
N ALA A 154 -19.04 7.17 1.69
CA ALA A 154 -17.80 6.85 2.39
C ALA A 154 -17.59 5.35 2.65
N THR A 155 -18.60 4.52 2.35
CA THR A 155 -18.56 3.06 2.52
C THR A 155 -18.61 2.34 1.18
N GLU A 156 -18.01 1.15 1.11
CA GLU A 156 -18.08 0.30 -0.08
C GLU A 156 -19.52 -0.01 -0.49
N ALA A 157 -20.37 -0.38 0.46
CA ALA A 157 -21.77 -0.66 0.19
C ALA A 157 -22.53 0.57 -0.35
N GLY A 158 -22.22 1.76 0.16
CA GLY A 158 -22.79 3.01 -0.34
C GLY A 158 -22.36 3.30 -1.78
N GLN A 159 -21.08 3.12 -2.10
CA GLN A 159 -20.55 3.33 -3.45
C GLN A 159 -21.09 2.28 -4.45
N GLN A 160 -21.32 1.05 -4.01
CA GLN A 160 -21.96 0.02 -4.83
C GLN A 160 -23.45 0.33 -5.09
N ALA A 161 -24.15 0.94 -4.12
CA ALA A 161 -25.55 1.36 -4.27
C ALA A 161 -25.71 2.59 -5.17
N ASP A 162 -24.78 3.54 -5.07
CA ASP A 162 -24.76 4.76 -5.90
C ASP A 162 -23.32 5.14 -6.26
N SER A 163 -22.95 4.86 -7.50
CA SER A 163 -21.64 5.22 -8.05
C SER A 163 -21.65 6.54 -8.83
N SER A 164 -22.79 7.24 -8.91
CA SER A 164 -22.94 8.41 -9.77
C SER A 164 -22.13 9.63 -9.33
N ALA A 165 -21.78 9.70 -8.05
CA ALA A 165 -20.98 10.78 -7.46
C ALA A 165 -19.48 10.48 -7.39
N LEU A 166 -19.05 9.27 -7.79
CA LEU A 166 -17.63 8.90 -7.77
C LEU A 166 -16.81 9.79 -8.70
N ILE A 167 -15.58 10.09 -8.29
CA ILE A 167 -14.64 10.86 -9.11
C ILE A 167 -14.30 10.07 -10.37
N ASP A 168 -14.49 10.72 -11.52
CA ASP A 168 -14.04 10.20 -12.82
C ASP A 168 -12.52 10.31 -12.91
N THR A 169 -11.87 9.20 -13.18
CA THR A 169 -10.40 9.13 -13.29
C THR A 169 -9.87 9.47 -14.68
N GLY A 170 -10.75 9.66 -15.65
CA GLY A 170 -10.38 10.03 -17.02
C GLY A 170 -9.40 9.05 -17.64
N SER A 171 -8.23 9.55 -18.05
CA SER A 171 -7.15 8.76 -18.67
C SER A 171 -6.11 8.25 -17.66
N LEU A 172 -6.32 8.40 -16.36
CA LEU A 172 -5.35 7.93 -15.36
C LEU A 172 -5.17 6.41 -15.47
N SER A 173 -3.92 5.99 -15.63
CA SER A 173 -3.53 4.58 -15.65
C SER A 173 -2.60 4.29 -14.47
N LEU A 174 -2.95 3.34 -13.63
CA LEU A 174 -2.08 2.92 -12.53
C LEU A 174 -0.78 2.27 -13.01
N SER A 175 -0.74 1.77 -14.25
CA SER A 175 0.51 1.23 -14.84
C SER A 175 1.56 2.32 -15.07
N ASP A 176 1.14 3.57 -15.21
CA ASP A 176 2.06 4.71 -15.38
C ASP A 176 2.78 5.07 -14.07
N LEU A 177 2.24 4.65 -12.91
CA LEU A 177 2.92 4.75 -11.61
C LEU A 177 4.06 3.73 -11.45
N GLY A 178 4.26 2.86 -12.41
CA GLY A 178 5.22 1.78 -12.41
C GLY A 178 4.56 0.40 -12.27
N SER A 179 5.31 -0.62 -12.62
CA SER A 179 4.92 -2.00 -12.44
C SER A 179 5.93 -2.72 -11.57
N MET A 180 5.47 -3.54 -10.64
CA MET A 180 6.34 -4.48 -9.95
C MET A 180 6.82 -5.54 -10.95
N ASN A 181 7.89 -5.26 -11.66
CA ASN A 181 8.61 -6.28 -12.38
C ASN A 181 9.33 -7.13 -11.33
N MET A 182 8.67 -8.15 -10.82
CA MET A 182 9.34 -9.20 -10.09
C MET A 182 10.34 -9.79 -11.06
N GLY A 183 11.57 -9.32 -11.03
CA GLY A 183 12.71 -9.84 -11.78
C GLY A 183 12.92 -11.31 -11.48
N GLY A 184 11.98 -12.12 -11.89
CA GLY A 184 11.99 -13.56 -11.89
C GLY A 184 12.54 -14.01 -13.22
N ARG A 185 13.74 -14.55 -13.24
CA ARG A 185 14.14 -15.54 -14.24
C ARG A 185 13.00 -16.55 -14.40
N GLY A 186 12.33 -16.49 -15.54
CA GLY A 186 11.51 -17.59 -16.02
C GLY A 186 10.00 -17.38 -15.89
N GLY A 187 9.34 -17.26 -17.01
CA GLY A 187 7.92 -17.52 -17.16
C GLY A 187 7.14 -16.41 -17.80
N GLY A 188 7.31 -16.21 -19.11
CA GLY A 188 6.35 -15.46 -19.90
C GLY A 188 4.97 -16.10 -19.82
N PHE A 189 4.00 -15.35 -19.34
CA PHE A 189 2.59 -15.69 -19.54
C PHE A 189 1.98 -14.67 -20.49
N GLY A 190 1.54 -15.18 -21.64
CA GLY A 190 0.55 -14.55 -22.49
C GLY A 190 1.05 -13.70 -23.64
N GLY A 191 1.81 -14.26 -24.56
CA GLY A 191 1.88 -13.77 -25.94
C GLY A 191 1.12 -14.74 -26.82
N ASP A 192 -0.04 -14.32 -27.30
CA ASP A 192 -0.80 -14.97 -28.36
C ASP A 192 0.08 -15.10 -29.61
N ARG A 193 0.53 -16.31 -29.91
CA ARG A 193 1.03 -16.70 -31.22
C ARG A 193 0.38 -18.00 -31.60
N GLY A 194 -0.69 -17.88 -32.39
CA GLY A 194 -1.16 -18.94 -33.26
C GLY A 194 0.00 -19.49 -34.09
N GLY A 195 0.47 -20.66 -33.74
CA GLY A 195 1.49 -21.42 -34.46
C GLY A 195 1.11 -22.89 -34.45
N GLN A 196 0.74 -23.35 -35.59
CA GLN A 196 0.39 -24.69 -36.01
C GLN A 196 1.42 -25.71 -35.54
N MET A 197 1.00 -26.75 -34.81
CA MET A 197 1.81 -27.91 -34.49
C MET A 197 1.84 -28.90 -35.64
N PRO A 198 3.01 -29.37 -36.10
CA PRO A 198 3.09 -30.64 -36.83
C PRO A 198 3.18 -31.80 -35.80
N GLY A 199 2.39 -32.82 -36.07
CA GLY A 199 2.37 -34.03 -35.27
C GLY A 199 3.66 -34.84 -35.38
N ASP A 200 3.99 -35.47 -34.28
CA ASP A 200 4.39 -36.86 -34.12
C ASP A 200 4.77 -37.09 -32.65
N ARG A 201 3.95 -37.90 -32.00
CA ARG A 201 4.21 -38.36 -30.63
C ARG A 201 4.42 -39.86 -30.68
N PRO A 202 5.58 -40.43 -30.36
CA PRO A 202 5.71 -41.84 -30.14
C PRO A 202 5.15 -42.22 -28.76
N GLU A 203 4.39 -43.27 -28.75
CA GLU A 203 3.81 -43.97 -27.56
C GLU A 203 4.92 -44.34 -26.58
N ARG A 204 4.70 -44.03 -25.31
CA ARG A 204 5.49 -44.55 -24.20
C ARG A 204 4.66 -45.56 -23.41
N SER A 205 5.13 -46.79 -23.49
CA SER A 205 4.68 -47.99 -22.83
C SER A 205 4.44 -47.85 -21.34
N GLN A 206 3.41 -48.58 -20.91
CA GLN A 206 3.01 -48.86 -19.53
C GLN A 206 4.13 -49.51 -18.72
N ALA A 207 4.28 -49.13 -17.47
CA ALA A 207 4.99 -49.86 -16.44
C ALA A 207 4.04 -50.21 -15.29
N PRO A 208 4.21 -51.36 -14.62
CA PRO A 208 3.20 -52.05 -13.87
C PRO A 208 3.06 -51.60 -12.41
N ASP A 209 1.85 -51.92 -11.89
CA ASP A 209 1.43 -51.85 -10.49
C ASP A 209 2.36 -52.60 -9.52
N GLY A 210 2.53 -52.03 -8.34
CA GLY A 210 2.80 -52.77 -7.11
C GLY A 210 3.81 -52.12 -6.17
N ALA A 211 3.32 -51.62 -5.04
CA ALA A 211 3.77 -51.90 -3.68
C ALA A 211 3.54 -50.72 -2.70
N THR A 212 2.56 -50.92 -1.85
CA THR A 212 2.51 -50.75 -0.37
C THR A 212 3.34 -49.68 0.32
N LYS A 213 2.60 -48.80 1.00
CA LYS A 213 2.74 -48.23 2.35
C LYS A 213 4.12 -48.29 3.01
N ASP A 214 4.66 -47.13 3.36
CA ASP A 214 5.12 -46.96 4.75
C ASP A 214 5.05 -45.50 5.19
N ALA A 215 4.50 -45.30 6.39
CA ALA A 215 4.40 -44.03 7.08
C ALA A 215 5.67 -43.87 7.93
N GLY A 216 6.42 -42.77 7.68
CA GLY A 216 7.66 -42.52 8.42
C GLY A 216 8.00 -41.03 8.55
N ASN A 217 7.54 -40.47 9.64
CA ASN A 217 8.26 -39.57 10.54
C ASN A 217 9.03 -38.40 9.93
N ALA A 218 8.44 -37.17 9.97
CA ALA A 218 9.17 -35.93 9.85
C ALA A 218 9.91 -35.60 11.17
N PRO A 219 11.18 -35.16 11.12
CA PRO A 219 11.89 -34.78 12.33
C PRO A 219 11.41 -33.42 12.83
N ALA A 220 11.23 -33.30 14.14
CA ALA A 220 10.91 -32.08 14.86
C ALA A 220 12.07 -31.08 14.70
N GLU A 221 11.75 -29.88 14.26
CA GLU A 221 12.64 -28.72 14.20
C GLU A 221 12.87 -28.22 15.63
N GLN A 222 14.12 -28.25 16.06
CA GLN A 222 14.57 -27.81 17.36
C GLN A 222 14.58 -26.29 17.43
N ALA A 223 13.97 -25.74 18.48
CA ALA A 223 14.07 -24.32 18.85
C ALA A 223 15.52 -23.95 19.20
N PRO A 224 15.97 -22.72 18.85
CA PRO A 224 17.28 -22.23 19.25
C PRO A 224 17.36 -21.99 20.76
N PRO A 225 18.56 -22.11 21.39
CA PRO A 225 18.74 -21.97 22.83
C PRO A 225 18.61 -20.51 23.28
N GLU A 226 17.99 -20.32 24.43
CA GLU A 226 17.92 -19.06 25.17
C GLU A 226 19.34 -18.56 25.50
N GLY A 227 19.70 -17.39 24.93
CA GLY A 227 20.94 -16.69 25.26
C GLY A 227 20.76 -15.81 26.49
N GLN A 228 21.64 -15.95 27.45
CA GLN A 228 21.75 -15.16 28.67
C GLN A 228 21.95 -13.66 28.39
N PRO A 229 21.49 -12.75 29.26
CA PRO A 229 21.72 -11.33 29.13
C PRO A 229 23.18 -10.97 29.37
N SER A 230 23.79 -10.26 28.42
CA SER A 230 25.10 -9.65 28.59
C SER A 230 24.95 -8.25 29.15
N ASP A 231 25.58 -8.04 30.30
CA ASP A 231 25.80 -6.74 30.92
C ASP A 231 26.54 -5.79 29.98
N ALA A 232 25.94 -4.66 29.64
CA ALA A 232 26.64 -3.51 29.09
C ALA A 232 26.26 -2.25 29.90
N PRO A 233 27.24 -1.39 30.22
CA PRO A 233 27.07 -0.32 31.19
C PRO A 233 26.25 0.87 30.60
N ALA A 234 25.42 1.42 31.45
CA ALA A 234 24.72 2.67 31.25
C ALA A 234 25.69 3.83 31.04
N GLN A 235 25.60 4.55 29.91
CA GLN A 235 26.10 5.91 29.78
C GLN A 235 24.91 6.84 29.57
N GLY A 236 24.67 7.67 30.60
CA GLY A 236 23.67 8.71 30.55
C GLY A 236 24.09 9.86 29.64
N ALA A 237 23.09 10.40 28.93
CA ALA A 237 23.12 11.78 28.46
C ALA A 237 21.68 12.30 28.49
N ALA A 238 21.43 13.14 29.47
CA ALA A 238 20.23 13.96 29.54
C ALA A 238 20.24 14.99 28.43
N ASN A 239 19.16 15.07 27.63
CA ASN A 239 18.79 16.26 26.91
C ASN A 239 17.29 16.48 27.11
N GLY A 240 16.99 17.42 28.01
CA GLY A 240 15.66 17.96 28.21
C GLY A 240 15.23 18.83 27.03
N PRO A 241 13.92 19.12 26.88
CA PRO A 241 13.39 19.95 25.81
C PRO A 241 13.86 21.41 25.95
N PRO A 242 13.95 22.17 24.84
CA PRO A 242 14.39 23.55 24.88
C PRO A 242 13.36 24.43 25.59
N GLU A 243 13.90 25.25 26.49
CA GLU A 243 13.21 26.27 27.26
C GLU A 243 12.59 27.35 26.35
N ALA A 244 11.34 27.68 26.62
CA ALA A 244 10.60 28.71 25.89
C ALA A 244 11.24 30.10 26.12
N ALA A 245 11.42 30.87 25.05
CA ALA A 245 11.90 32.23 25.08
C ALA A 245 10.91 33.19 25.82
N PRO A 246 11.38 34.19 26.56
CA PRO A 246 10.53 35.12 27.28
C PRO A 246 9.82 36.09 26.35
N GLN A 247 8.53 36.34 26.59
CA GLN A 247 7.74 37.38 25.95
C GLN A 247 8.12 38.74 26.56
N GLU A 248 8.44 39.72 25.74
CA GLU A 248 8.56 41.10 26.13
C GLU A 248 7.18 41.74 26.34
N PRO A 249 6.99 42.62 27.33
CA PRO A 249 5.73 43.27 27.57
C PRO A 249 5.61 44.61 26.84
N ALA A 250 4.38 44.91 26.35
CA ALA A 250 3.72 46.12 25.89
C ALA A 250 4.24 46.82 24.64
#